data_260e90442b28437ba23d9f95ace3880c
#
_entry.id   260e90442b28437ba23d9f95ace3880c
#
_cell.length_a   1.000
_cell.length_b   1.000
_cell.length_c   1.000
_cell.angle_alpha   90.00
_cell.angle_beta   90.00
_cell.angle_gamma   90.00
#
_symmetry.space_group_name_H-M   'P 1'
#
loop_
_entity.id
_entity.type
_entity.pdbx_description
1 polymer ?
#
loop_
_entity_poly.entity_id
_entity_poly.type
_entity_poly.pdbx_seq_one_letter_code
_entity_poly.pdbx_strand_id
1 'polypeptide(L)'
;VHELVITVPNDVTSDIGFLYLTGGSNEGRRRSAAPESDIKRALQTGTVVSTLYGVPSQPLVFADDDGRKRSEDGIIAYTWDKYLRTGDDKWPLRLPMTKAAVRAMDTITGLMQTQASPAATVDQFVVAGGSKRGWTTWTTAAVDSRVVAIMPIVIDMLNLEESFKHHFSVYGAYSLAVSDYVLNGNIAWMGTPEFAELMKIVELFE
;
A
#
# COMPACT_ATOMS: atom_id res chain seq x y z
N VAL A 1 3.85 -0.23 -13.63
CA VAL A 1 4.07 -1.70 -13.66
C VAL A 1 4.68 -2.08 -12.32
N HIS A 2 4.15 -3.12 -11.68
CA HIS A 2 4.68 -3.68 -10.43
C HIS A 2 5.42 -4.99 -10.71
N GLU A 3 6.33 -5.36 -9.83
CA GLU A 3 6.97 -6.67 -9.85
C GLU A 3 6.38 -7.51 -8.73
N LEU A 4 5.87 -8.70 -9.05
CA LEU A 4 5.35 -9.65 -8.07
C LEU A 4 6.25 -10.89 -8.08
N VAL A 5 6.85 -11.19 -6.94
CA VAL A 5 7.63 -12.42 -6.71
C VAL A 5 6.76 -13.37 -5.89
N ILE A 6 6.53 -14.58 -6.41
CA ILE A 6 5.70 -15.61 -5.76
C ILE A 6 6.61 -16.79 -5.41
N THR A 7 6.68 -17.12 -4.14
CA THR A 7 7.46 -18.24 -3.59
C THR A 7 6.49 -19.34 -3.18
N VAL A 8 6.55 -20.48 -3.86
CA VAL A 8 5.70 -21.64 -3.62
C VAL A 8 6.56 -22.73 -2.98
N PRO A 9 6.29 -23.17 -1.74
CA PRO A 9 6.98 -24.33 -1.18
C PRO A 9 6.54 -25.62 -1.88
N ASN A 10 7.38 -26.66 -1.84
CA ASN A 10 7.05 -27.95 -2.45
C ASN A 10 5.78 -28.57 -1.85
N ASP A 11 5.62 -28.40 -0.54
CA ASP A 11 4.46 -28.86 0.21
C ASP A 11 3.64 -27.64 0.68
N VAL A 12 2.60 -27.29 -0.07
CA VAL A 12 1.65 -26.26 0.32
C VAL A 12 0.59 -26.90 1.21
N THR A 13 0.50 -26.45 2.47
CA THR A 13 -0.40 -27.03 3.48
C THR A 13 -1.54 -26.09 3.90
N SER A 14 -1.61 -24.89 3.31
CA SER A 14 -2.61 -23.87 3.63
C SER A 14 -3.17 -23.23 2.37
N ASP A 15 -4.46 -22.94 2.38
CA ASP A 15 -5.18 -22.13 1.39
C ASP A 15 -5.00 -20.62 1.59
N ILE A 16 -4.35 -20.23 2.70
CA ILE A 16 -4.05 -18.83 3.02
C ILE A 16 -2.66 -18.49 2.49
N GLY A 17 -2.60 -17.53 1.56
CA GLY A 17 -1.36 -16.94 1.07
C GLY A 17 -0.90 -15.76 1.92
N PHE A 18 0.41 -15.51 1.93
CA PHE A 18 0.98 -14.30 2.54
C PHE A 18 1.41 -13.34 1.44
N LEU A 19 0.89 -12.09 1.46
CA LEU A 19 1.23 -11.02 0.53
C LEU A 19 1.91 -9.87 1.28
N TYR A 20 3.20 -9.65 1.00
CA TYR A 20 3.95 -8.51 1.52
C TYR A 20 4.01 -7.39 0.48
N LEU A 21 3.56 -6.20 0.88
CA LEU A 21 3.61 -4.99 0.07
C LEU A 21 4.87 -4.20 0.41
N THR A 22 5.67 -3.86 -0.59
CA THR A 22 6.89 -3.10 -0.38
C THR A 22 7.10 -2.01 -1.43
N GLY A 23 7.95 -1.04 -1.09
CA GLY A 23 8.38 0.00 -2.00
C GLY A 23 9.27 -0.54 -3.12
N GLY A 24 9.90 0.36 -3.79
CA GLY A 24 10.82 0.06 -4.89
C GLY A 24 10.93 1.25 -5.82
N SER A 25 11.70 1.07 -6.88
CA SER A 25 11.88 2.07 -7.93
C SER A 25 11.51 1.48 -9.29
N ASN A 26 10.80 2.24 -10.11
CA ASN A 26 10.51 1.88 -11.50
C ASN A 26 11.74 2.08 -12.42
N GLU A 27 12.81 2.68 -11.89
CA GLU A 27 14.12 2.82 -12.54
C GLU A 27 15.08 1.67 -12.17
N GLY A 28 14.64 0.74 -11.29
CA GLY A 28 15.45 -0.38 -10.80
C GLY A 28 15.47 -1.58 -11.76
N ARG A 29 16.42 -2.51 -11.51
CA ARG A 29 16.44 -3.81 -12.19
C ARG A 29 15.40 -4.74 -11.57
N ARG A 30 14.81 -5.59 -12.40
CA ARG A 30 13.95 -6.69 -11.92
C ARG A 30 14.78 -7.70 -11.13
N ARG A 31 14.14 -8.34 -10.17
CA ARG A 31 14.76 -9.38 -9.36
C ARG A 31 14.86 -10.68 -10.14
N SER A 32 15.98 -11.37 -9.96
CA SER A 32 16.23 -12.68 -10.61
C SER A 32 15.86 -13.87 -9.71
N ALA A 33 15.61 -13.63 -8.42
CA ALA A 33 15.30 -14.67 -7.44
C ALA A 33 14.39 -14.15 -6.34
N ALA A 34 13.71 -15.06 -5.65
CA ALA A 34 12.96 -14.76 -4.45
C ALA A 34 13.89 -14.35 -3.31
N PRO A 35 13.47 -13.42 -2.43
CA PRO A 35 14.21 -13.10 -1.22
C PRO A 35 14.37 -14.32 -0.30
N GLU A 36 15.51 -14.46 0.34
CA GLU A 36 15.75 -15.55 1.30
C GLU A 36 14.71 -15.55 2.45
N SER A 37 14.29 -14.36 2.88
CA SER A 37 13.23 -14.20 3.89
C SER A 37 11.91 -14.82 3.46
N ASP A 38 11.55 -14.71 2.17
CA ASP A 38 10.31 -15.26 1.65
C ASP A 38 10.41 -16.78 1.51
N ILE A 39 11.56 -17.28 1.07
CA ILE A 39 11.84 -18.73 1.02
C ILE A 39 11.75 -19.33 2.43
N LYS A 40 12.42 -18.71 3.40
CA LYS A 40 12.39 -19.17 4.80
C LYS A 40 10.97 -19.18 5.37
N ARG A 41 10.21 -18.12 5.12
CA ARG A 41 8.82 -18.01 5.59
C ARG A 41 7.94 -19.08 4.94
N ALA A 42 8.04 -19.28 3.62
CA ALA A 42 7.28 -20.30 2.91
C ALA A 42 7.56 -21.70 3.44
N LEU A 43 8.84 -22.04 3.68
CA LEU A 43 9.23 -23.35 4.24
C LEU A 43 8.77 -23.53 5.69
N GLN A 44 8.76 -22.47 6.50
CA GLN A 44 8.34 -22.55 7.90
C GLN A 44 6.83 -22.66 8.08
N THR A 45 6.07 -22.05 7.18
CA THR A 45 4.60 -21.94 7.32
C THR A 45 3.84 -22.91 6.40
N GLY A 46 4.50 -23.47 5.39
CA GLY A 46 3.82 -24.28 4.35
C GLY A 46 2.84 -23.46 3.51
N THR A 47 2.98 -22.12 3.49
CA THR A 47 2.09 -21.21 2.73
C THR A 47 2.79 -20.67 1.49
N VAL A 48 2.01 -20.25 0.51
CA VAL A 48 2.51 -19.43 -0.61
C VAL A 48 2.84 -18.03 -0.09
N VAL A 49 4.09 -17.59 -0.26
CA VAL A 49 4.59 -16.29 0.17
C VAL A 49 4.88 -15.44 -1.04
N SER A 50 4.32 -14.24 -1.08
CA SER A 50 4.47 -13.33 -2.21
C SER A 50 4.87 -11.94 -1.77
N THR A 51 5.73 -11.30 -2.55
CA THR A 51 6.12 -9.91 -2.32
C THR A 51 5.82 -9.06 -3.56
N LEU A 52 4.99 -8.04 -3.38
CA LEU A 52 4.67 -7.05 -4.40
C LEU A 52 5.54 -5.82 -4.23
N TYR A 53 6.38 -5.54 -5.22
CA TYR A 53 7.32 -4.42 -5.24
C TYR A 53 6.78 -3.22 -6.01
N GLY A 54 7.30 -2.04 -5.64
CA GLY A 54 6.94 -0.80 -6.31
C GLY A 54 5.54 -0.30 -5.96
N VAL A 55 5.11 -0.42 -4.70
CA VAL A 55 3.85 0.12 -4.20
C VAL A 55 4.14 1.38 -3.36
N PRO A 56 3.94 2.59 -3.94
CA PRO A 56 3.55 2.91 -5.31
C PRO A 56 4.67 2.67 -6.34
N SER A 57 4.32 2.68 -7.64
CA SER A 57 5.31 2.79 -8.73
C SER A 57 5.91 4.19 -8.68
N GLN A 58 7.22 4.29 -8.53
CA GLN A 58 7.93 5.55 -8.28
C GLN A 58 9.37 5.53 -8.82
N PRO A 59 10.00 6.71 -9.10
CA PRO A 59 9.41 8.03 -9.02
C PRO A 59 8.36 8.28 -10.10
N LEU A 60 7.48 9.25 -9.86
CA LEU A 60 6.52 9.76 -10.84
C LEU A 60 6.83 11.23 -11.17
N VAL A 61 6.57 11.60 -12.43
CA VAL A 61 6.62 12.98 -12.90
C VAL A 61 5.23 13.33 -13.41
N PHE A 62 4.63 14.37 -12.87
CA PHE A 62 3.33 14.87 -13.29
C PHE A 62 3.51 15.98 -14.33
N ALA A 63 2.60 16.05 -15.31
CA ALA A 63 2.73 16.97 -16.43
C ALA A 63 2.71 18.46 -16.02
N ASP A 64 2.05 18.77 -14.91
CA ASP A 64 1.88 20.10 -14.36
C ASP A 64 2.70 20.37 -13.08
N ASP A 65 3.83 19.67 -12.93
CA ASP A 65 4.72 19.75 -11.76
C ASP A 65 6.18 20.03 -12.17
N ASP A 66 6.38 20.84 -13.22
CA ASP A 66 7.67 21.33 -13.71
C ASP A 66 8.77 20.26 -13.83
N GLY A 67 8.40 19.03 -14.20
CA GLY A 67 9.31 17.91 -14.35
C GLY A 67 9.84 17.33 -13.03
N ARG A 68 9.28 17.70 -11.90
CA ARG A 68 9.71 17.22 -10.58
C ARG A 68 9.45 15.72 -10.42
N LYS A 69 10.49 14.98 -10.08
CA LYS A 69 10.37 13.56 -9.68
C LYS A 69 9.86 13.49 -8.25
N ARG A 70 8.71 12.86 -8.07
CA ARG A 70 8.11 12.63 -6.75
C ARG A 70 8.18 11.15 -6.39
N SER A 71 8.39 10.90 -5.10
CA SER A 71 8.40 9.55 -4.52
C SER A 71 7.67 9.57 -3.18
N GLU A 72 7.23 8.40 -2.73
CA GLU A 72 6.73 8.18 -1.37
C GLU A 72 5.60 9.18 -0.97
N ASP A 73 5.76 9.84 0.17
CA ASP A 73 4.79 10.83 0.67
C ASP A 73 4.64 12.02 -0.24
N GLY A 74 5.68 12.37 -0.99
CA GLY A 74 5.62 13.44 -1.98
C GLY A 74 4.61 13.17 -3.11
N ILE A 75 4.36 11.90 -3.48
CA ILE A 75 3.29 11.56 -4.43
C ILE A 75 1.93 11.64 -3.73
N ILE A 76 1.82 11.11 -2.52
CA ILE A 76 0.55 11.12 -1.77
C ILE A 76 0.09 12.56 -1.54
N ALA A 77 0.97 13.40 -1.00
CA ALA A 77 0.66 14.79 -0.71
C ALA A 77 0.28 15.58 -1.97
N TYR A 78 0.99 15.36 -3.09
CA TYR A 78 0.64 15.99 -4.36
C TYR A 78 -0.74 15.55 -4.86
N THR A 79 -1.04 14.27 -4.82
CA THR A 79 -2.34 13.75 -5.27
C THR A 79 -3.49 14.16 -4.35
N TRP A 80 -3.23 14.36 -3.06
CA TRP A 80 -4.20 14.96 -2.13
C TRP A 80 -4.48 16.42 -2.48
N ASP A 81 -3.45 17.24 -2.75
CA ASP A 81 -3.64 18.63 -3.18
C ASP A 81 -4.50 18.70 -4.45
N LYS A 82 -4.27 17.81 -5.40
CA LYS A 82 -5.10 17.74 -6.62
C LYS A 82 -6.56 17.39 -6.31
N TYR A 83 -6.79 16.37 -5.48
CA TYR A 83 -8.14 16.02 -5.05
C TYR A 83 -8.83 17.18 -4.32
N LEU A 84 -8.18 17.77 -3.35
CA LEU A 84 -8.72 18.86 -2.53
C LEU A 84 -9.12 20.08 -3.38
N ARG A 85 -8.41 20.34 -4.48
CA ARG A 85 -8.72 21.46 -5.39
C ARG A 85 -9.76 21.12 -6.45
N THR A 86 -9.89 19.86 -6.84
CA THR A 86 -10.69 19.50 -8.03
C THR A 86 -11.91 18.65 -7.69
N GLY A 87 -11.92 17.95 -6.56
CA GLY A 87 -12.93 16.96 -6.19
C GLY A 87 -12.87 15.68 -7.05
N ASP A 88 -11.84 15.51 -7.90
CA ASP A 88 -11.72 14.31 -8.75
C ASP A 88 -11.15 13.15 -7.93
N ASP A 89 -11.98 12.15 -7.65
CA ASP A 89 -11.70 10.95 -6.85
C ASP A 89 -10.66 10.01 -7.48
N LYS A 90 -10.24 10.26 -8.71
CA LYS A 90 -9.16 9.50 -9.38
C LYS A 90 -7.77 9.90 -8.90
N TRP A 91 -7.62 11.05 -8.24
CA TRP A 91 -6.32 11.54 -7.80
C TRP A 91 -5.73 10.78 -6.62
N PRO A 92 -6.46 10.45 -5.54
CA PRO A 92 -5.83 9.87 -4.34
C PRO A 92 -5.03 8.60 -4.66
N LEU A 93 -3.70 8.69 -4.46
CA LEU A 93 -2.76 7.59 -4.75
C LEU A 93 -3.11 6.29 -4.02
N ARG A 94 -3.84 6.40 -2.90
CA ARG A 94 -4.27 5.24 -2.13
C ARG A 94 -5.07 4.24 -2.97
N LEU A 95 -5.92 4.72 -3.85
CA LEU A 95 -6.77 3.87 -4.70
C LEU A 95 -5.94 2.95 -5.64
N PRO A 96 -4.99 3.46 -6.45
CA PRO A 96 -4.16 2.58 -7.28
C PRO A 96 -3.21 1.69 -6.46
N MET A 97 -2.75 2.10 -5.26
CA MET A 97 -1.95 1.24 -4.39
C MET A 97 -2.78 0.05 -3.89
N THR A 98 -4.01 0.29 -3.42
CA THR A 98 -4.95 -0.76 -3.01
C THR A 98 -5.29 -1.69 -4.17
N LYS A 99 -5.59 -1.11 -5.34
CA LYS A 99 -5.85 -1.90 -6.56
C LYS A 99 -4.67 -2.79 -6.93
N ALA A 100 -3.43 -2.34 -6.75
CA ALA A 100 -2.25 -3.15 -7.02
C ALA A 100 -2.18 -4.39 -6.10
N ALA A 101 -2.53 -4.24 -4.82
CA ALA A 101 -2.60 -5.36 -3.88
C ALA A 101 -3.70 -6.36 -4.26
N VAL A 102 -4.90 -5.88 -4.58
CA VAL A 102 -6.02 -6.74 -5.05
C VAL A 102 -5.61 -7.51 -6.31
N ARG A 103 -5.00 -6.86 -7.29
CA ARG A 103 -4.53 -7.52 -8.54
C ARG A 103 -3.39 -8.48 -8.31
N ALA A 104 -2.54 -8.26 -7.30
CA ALA A 104 -1.54 -9.25 -6.91
C ALA A 104 -2.21 -10.53 -6.36
N MET A 105 -3.23 -10.40 -5.51
CA MET A 105 -4.01 -11.54 -5.01
C MET A 105 -4.69 -12.29 -6.16
N ASP A 106 -5.30 -11.60 -7.13
CA ASP A 106 -5.87 -12.22 -8.33
C ASP A 106 -4.82 -13.05 -9.09
N THR A 107 -3.61 -12.49 -9.24
CA THR A 107 -2.50 -13.14 -9.95
C THR A 107 -2.02 -14.39 -9.22
N ILE A 108 -1.90 -14.31 -7.88
CA ILE A 108 -1.48 -15.45 -7.04
C ILE A 108 -2.51 -16.57 -7.14
N THR A 109 -3.79 -16.26 -6.92
CA THR A 109 -4.89 -17.24 -7.03
C THR A 109 -4.92 -17.87 -8.42
N GLY A 110 -4.85 -17.07 -9.50
CA GLY A 110 -4.86 -17.57 -10.86
C GLY A 110 -3.65 -18.46 -11.18
N LEU A 111 -2.44 -18.09 -10.70
CA LEU A 111 -1.25 -18.91 -10.87
C LEU A 111 -1.39 -20.25 -10.16
N MET A 112 -1.86 -20.27 -8.92
CA MET A 112 -2.02 -21.49 -8.14
C MET A 112 -3.03 -22.46 -8.78
N GLN A 113 -4.09 -21.94 -9.39
CA GLN A 113 -5.07 -22.76 -10.14
C GLN A 113 -4.47 -23.42 -11.39
N THR A 114 -3.41 -22.86 -11.97
CA THR A 114 -2.74 -23.40 -13.16
C THR A 114 -1.62 -24.40 -12.84
N GLN A 115 -1.18 -24.47 -11.58
CA GLN A 115 -0.14 -25.43 -11.16
C GLN A 115 -0.72 -26.83 -11.16
N ALA A 116 -0.05 -27.75 -11.86
CA ALA A 116 -0.48 -29.14 -12.03
C ALA A 116 -0.40 -30.03 -10.76
N SER A 117 0.02 -29.46 -9.65
CA SER A 117 0.00 -30.15 -8.35
C SER A 117 -1.35 -29.93 -7.67
N PRO A 118 -2.04 -30.98 -7.20
CA PRO A 118 -3.42 -30.87 -6.72
C PRO A 118 -3.57 -30.14 -5.39
N ALA A 119 -2.57 -29.47 -4.89
CA ALA A 119 -2.45 -29.27 -3.46
C ALA A 119 -2.95 -27.94 -2.92
N ALA A 120 -3.13 -26.86 -3.63
CA ALA A 120 -3.72 -25.70 -2.92
C ALA A 120 -4.31 -24.65 -3.86
N THR A 121 -5.59 -24.48 -3.76
CA THR A 121 -6.22 -23.18 -4.07
C THR A 121 -5.73 -22.19 -3.00
N VAL A 122 -5.16 -21.06 -3.41
CA VAL A 122 -4.88 -19.95 -2.51
C VAL A 122 -5.90 -18.87 -2.85
N ASP A 123 -6.89 -18.71 -2.00
CA ASP A 123 -8.01 -17.79 -2.17
C ASP A 123 -8.25 -16.89 -0.95
N GLN A 124 -7.49 -17.07 0.12
CA GLN A 124 -7.45 -16.19 1.28
C GLN A 124 -6.04 -15.63 1.49
N PHE A 125 -5.93 -14.46 2.11
CA PHE A 125 -4.67 -13.77 2.24
C PHE A 125 -4.47 -13.12 3.60
N VAL A 126 -3.24 -13.23 4.10
CA VAL A 126 -2.68 -12.31 5.10
C VAL A 126 -1.90 -11.25 4.34
N VAL A 127 -2.29 -9.99 4.45
CA VAL A 127 -1.61 -8.88 3.79
C VAL A 127 -0.79 -8.07 4.79
N ALA A 128 0.47 -7.81 4.46
CA ALA A 128 1.41 -7.09 5.32
C ALA A 128 2.12 -5.97 4.56
N GLY A 129 2.55 -4.94 5.27
CA GLY A 129 3.34 -3.86 4.67
C GLY A 129 3.78 -2.83 5.68
N GLY A 130 4.88 -2.13 5.40
CA GLY A 130 5.42 -1.10 6.27
C GLY A 130 5.04 0.32 5.85
N SER A 131 4.80 1.21 6.83
CA SER A 131 4.51 2.62 6.61
C SER A 131 3.34 2.80 5.64
N LYS A 132 3.51 3.49 4.53
CA LYS A 132 2.48 3.68 3.47
C LYS A 132 1.90 2.37 2.93
N ARG A 133 2.64 1.29 2.95
CA ARG A 133 2.17 -0.06 2.55
C ARG A 133 1.38 -0.71 3.67
N GLY A 134 1.68 -0.40 4.94
CA GLY A 134 0.83 -0.73 6.08
C GLY A 134 -0.53 -0.05 5.98
N TRP A 135 -0.56 1.21 5.59
CA TRP A 135 -1.80 1.89 5.22
C TRP A 135 -2.55 1.18 4.09
N THR A 136 -1.83 0.71 3.05
CA THR A 136 -2.44 -0.05 1.96
C THR A 136 -2.99 -1.39 2.44
N THR A 137 -2.44 -2.03 3.48
CA THR A 137 -3.01 -3.27 4.02
C THR A 137 -4.39 -3.04 4.61
N TRP A 138 -4.59 -1.93 5.33
CA TRP A 138 -5.89 -1.52 5.86
C TRP A 138 -6.92 -1.33 4.74
N THR A 139 -6.59 -0.50 3.75
CA THR A 139 -7.52 -0.22 2.64
C THR A 139 -7.77 -1.45 1.77
N THR A 140 -6.82 -2.39 1.67
CA THR A 140 -7.03 -3.65 0.96
C THR A 140 -8.03 -4.53 1.69
N ALA A 141 -7.92 -4.65 3.02
CA ALA A 141 -8.88 -5.42 3.83
C ALA A 141 -10.30 -4.83 3.79
N ALA A 142 -10.41 -3.51 3.69
CA ALA A 142 -11.72 -2.86 3.61
C ALA A 142 -12.47 -3.15 2.30
N VAL A 143 -11.75 -3.45 1.20
CA VAL A 143 -12.35 -3.61 -0.13
C VAL A 143 -12.34 -5.04 -0.67
N ASP A 144 -11.63 -5.97 -0.02
CA ASP A 144 -11.48 -7.34 -0.51
C ASP A 144 -11.64 -8.37 0.62
N SER A 145 -12.72 -9.11 0.58
CA SER A 145 -13.08 -10.10 1.62
C SER A 145 -12.16 -11.32 1.66
N ARG A 146 -11.28 -11.51 0.69
CA ARG A 146 -10.24 -12.55 0.72
C ARG A 146 -9.15 -12.23 1.75
N VAL A 147 -9.06 -10.98 2.22
CA VAL A 147 -8.10 -10.61 3.27
C VAL A 147 -8.65 -11.02 4.62
N VAL A 148 -8.08 -12.09 5.19
CA VAL A 148 -8.50 -12.65 6.48
C VAL A 148 -7.73 -12.10 7.68
N ALA A 149 -6.55 -11.52 7.43
CA ALA A 149 -5.77 -10.81 8.43
C ALA A 149 -4.83 -9.78 7.79
N ILE A 150 -4.46 -8.76 8.56
CA ILE A 150 -3.51 -7.74 8.13
C ILE A 150 -2.38 -7.56 9.15
N MET A 151 -1.21 -7.18 8.66
CA MET A 151 -0.05 -6.80 9.47
C MET A 151 0.45 -5.41 9.02
N PRO A 152 -0.22 -4.32 9.42
CA PRO A 152 0.27 -2.97 9.19
C PRO A 152 1.46 -2.71 10.13
N ILE A 153 2.62 -2.34 9.56
CA ILE A 153 3.87 -2.17 10.30
C ILE A 153 4.22 -0.69 10.32
N VAL A 154 4.54 -0.15 11.50
CA VAL A 154 4.97 1.24 11.72
C VAL A 154 4.06 2.28 11.05
N ILE A 155 2.76 2.11 11.21
CA ILE A 155 1.75 3.02 10.68
C ILE A 155 0.53 3.05 11.61
N ASP A 156 0.18 4.24 12.05
CA ASP A 156 -1.06 4.56 12.73
C ASP A 156 -1.79 5.61 11.90
N MET A 157 -2.92 5.22 11.31
CA MET A 157 -3.67 6.02 10.34
C MET A 157 -5.16 6.07 10.70
N LEU A 158 -5.48 5.88 11.95
CA LEU A 158 -6.83 6.02 12.44
C LEU A 158 -7.04 7.44 12.97
N ASN A 159 -8.08 8.12 12.47
CA ASN A 159 -8.43 9.50 12.85
C ASN A 159 -7.28 10.50 12.61
N LEU A 160 -6.86 10.60 11.36
CA LEU A 160 -5.71 11.38 10.91
C LEU A 160 -5.78 12.86 11.30
N GLU A 161 -6.94 13.48 11.10
CA GLU A 161 -7.10 14.90 11.38
C GLU A 161 -6.84 15.21 12.85
N GLU A 162 -7.44 14.44 13.75
CA GLU A 162 -7.23 14.60 15.18
C GLU A 162 -5.79 14.26 15.60
N SER A 163 -5.18 13.25 14.97
CA SER A 163 -3.78 12.90 15.19
C SER A 163 -2.85 14.06 14.80
N PHE A 164 -3.08 14.72 13.67
CA PHE A 164 -2.31 15.89 13.25
C PHE A 164 -2.50 17.09 14.20
N LYS A 165 -3.74 17.37 14.62
CA LYS A 165 -4.04 18.42 15.60
C LYS A 165 -3.33 18.16 16.92
N HIS A 166 -3.42 16.92 17.42
CA HIS A 166 -2.75 16.50 18.66
C HIS A 166 -1.24 16.63 18.54
N HIS A 167 -0.66 16.12 17.45
CA HIS A 167 0.78 16.22 17.19
C HIS A 167 1.26 17.69 17.24
N PHE A 168 0.56 18.59 16.55
CA PHE A 168 0.91 20.00 16.56
C PHE A 168 0.75 20.64 17.96
N SER A 169 -0.29 20.28 18.69
CA SER A 169 -0.53 20.80 20.04
C SER A 169 0.57 20.41 21.04
N VAL A 170 1.17 19.23 20.87
CA VAL A 170 2.23 18.70 21.74
C VAL A 170 3.60 19.29 21.39
N TYR A 171 3.92 19.39 20.11
CA TYR A 171 5.28 19.74 19.67
C TYR A 171 5.41 21.18 19.16
N GLY A 172 4.31 21.89 18.92
CA GLY A 172 4.30 23.23 18.34
C GLY A 172 4.75 23.29 16.87
N ALA A 173 5.04 22.13 16.25
CA ALA A 173 5.45 22.02 14.86
C ALA A 173 5.12 20.61 14.34
N TYR A 174 5.08 20.46 13.01
CA TYR A 174 4.96 19.15 12.40
C TYR A 174 6.32 18.49 12.23
N SER A 175 6.37 17.17 12.47
CA SER A 175 7.55 16.34 12.25
C SER A 175 8.00 16.38 10.78
N LEU A 176 9.30 16.22 10.54
CA LEU A 176 9.86 16.06 9.19
C LEU A 176 9.24 14.87 8.44
N ALA A 177 8.77 13.85 9.15
CA ALA A 177 8.10 12.70 8.55
C ALA A 177 6.81 13.05 7.80
N VAL A 178 6.17 14.18 8.11
CA VAL A 178 4.95 14.68 7.45
C VAL A 178 5.18 15.97 6.66
N SER A 179 6.45 16.33 6.43
CA SER A 179 6.82 17.59 5.75
C SER A 179 6.24 17.70 4.34
N ASP A 180 6.10 16.60 3.61
CA ASP A 180 5.49 16.61 2.27
C ASP A 180 4.05 17.12 2.29
N TYR A 181 3.26 16.75 3.30
CA TYR A 181 1.87 17.22 3.47
C TYR A 181 1.79 18.69 3.86
N VAL A 182 2.75 19.17 4.68
CA VAL A 182 2.88 20.58 5.04
C VAL A 182 3.26 21.41 3.81
N LEU A 183 4.31 21.00 3.08
CA LEU A 183 4.83 21.72 1.91
C LEU A 183 3.86 21.75 0.73
N ASN A 184 3.02 20.73 0.56
CA ASN A 184 1.96 20.74 -0.44
C ASN A 184 0.66 21.43 0.04
N GLY A 185 0.65 21.98 1.26
CA GLY A 185 -0.49 22.74 1.80
C GLY A 185 -1.67 21.89 2.25
N ASN A 186 -1.54 20.54 2.30
CA ASN A 186 -2.65 19.65 2.65
C ASN A 186 -3.18 19.92 4.05
N ILE A 187 -2.30 20.25 5.00
CA ILE A 187 -2.67 20.51 6.40
C ILE A 187 -3.60 21.73 6.54
N ALA A 188 -3.48 22.72 5.63
CA ALA A 188 -4.33 23.89 5.65
C ALA A 188 -5.81 23.60 5.31
N TRP A 189 -6.09 22.43 4.77
CA TRP A 189 -7.46 22.00 4.46
C TRP A 189 -8.16 21.29 5.62
N MET A 190 -7.46 20.96 6.70
CA MET A 190 -8.07 20.33 7.88
C MET A 190 -9.27 21.17 8.38
N GLY A 191 -10.36 20.50 8.73
CA GLY A 191 -11.61 21.13 9.14
C GLY A 191 -12.50 21.61 7.98
N THR A 192 -12.10 21.41 6.73
CA THR A 192 -12.96 21.72 5.57
C THR A 192 -13.77 20.50 5.12
N PRO A 193 -14.94 20.70 4.47
CA PRO A 193 -15.71 19.61 3.89
C PRO A 193 -14.91 18.76 2.88
N GLU A 194 -14.05 19.40 2.08
CA GLU A 194 -13.22 18.72 1.09
C GLU A 194 -12.21 17.77 1.74
N PHE A 195 -11.64 18.18 2.88
CA PHE A 195 -10.73 17.31 3.63
C PHE A 195 -11.49 16.13 4.26
N ALA A 196 -12.68 16.35 4.79
CA ALA A 196 -13.52 15.27 5.31
C ALA A 196 -13.89 14.25 4.21
N GLU A 197 -14.23 14.71 3.00
CA GLU A 197 -14.49 13.80 1.87
C GLU A 197 -13.22 13.02 1.45
N LEU A 198 -12.03 13.66 1.48
CA LEU A 198 -10.77 12.96 1.26
C LEU A 198 -10.55 11.85 2.31
N MET A 199 -10.82 12.13 3.58
CA MET A 199 -10.65 11.14 4.65
C MET A 199 -11.50 9.91 4.43
N LYS A 200 -12.75 10.03 3.96
CA LYS A 200 -13.59 8.89 3.59
C LYS A 200 -12.98 7.96 2.53
N ILE A 201 -12.08 8.48 1.70
CA ILE A 201 -11.38 7.68 0.67
C ILE A 201 -10.13 7.01 1.23
N VAL A 202 -9.40 7.72 2.10
CA VAL A 202 -8.04 7.33 2.47
C VAL A 202 -7.91 6.80 3.90
N GLU A 203 -8.89 7.05 4.74
CA GLU A 203 -8.91 6.65 6.14
C GLU A 203 -9.95 5.56 6.41
N LEU A 204 -9.77 4.78 7.48
CA LEU A 204 -10.63 3.65 7.84
C LEU A 204 -11.30 3.81 9.21
N PHE A 205 -11.25 4.99 9.79
CA PHE A 205 -11.84 5.27 11.09
C PHE A 205 -13.35 5.52 11.01
N GLU A 206 -13.85 6.02 9.86
CA GLU A 206 -15.25 6.33 9.62
C GLU A 206 -16.04 5.19 8.96
#